data_abf6b7cfb2ab63c3152a26241a6e9d96
#
_entry.id   abf6b7cfb2ab63c3152a26241a6e9d96
#
_cell.length_a   1.000
_cell.length_b   1.000
_cell.length_c   1.000
_cell.angle_alpha   90.00
_cell.angle_beta   90.00
_cell.angle_gamma   90.00
#
_symmetry.space_group_name_H-M   'P 1'
#
loop_
_entity.id
_entity.type
_entity.pdbx_description
1 polymer ?
#
loop_
_entity_poly.entity_id
_entity_poly.type
_entity_poly.pdbx_seq_one_letter_code
_entity_poly.pdbx_strand_id
1 'polypeptide(L)'
;MKKPALRCALFMALYYGANAVYQGYISKFYQQSGISGSRLILLLVSFPLLSILSQPLWGWASDRMPRRNVALLITVGASIPLLCLLGLMKGYAGMAIVSCLFALFYPCVQPLGDSLILQSLQESPIPYGRVRLAGSVSYALCSLAAGALLGRNYRAMPWMAAGMLALLFGGALLLPPQAGRPHTRIRGGFWQVFRLPHALPLLGLVMLLQAAMGYFYSYFALHFTSLNGGRGALLGWAYLIGSASEIPFLLLGDRLFDRFGAGRLMLVSAAALTLRFGLLALVRSPIAALAIQALHGLGFVVMMLCMAKYMSRVAPPALRGSAQAVISMAGYGISRTFGVLAGGFISNRLGSIGAGFGLMVAVCALALIGFAPVFLRLPVLNGKNS
;
A
#
# COMPACT_ATOMS: atom_id res chain seq x y z
N MET A 1 1.11 27.87 2.68
CA MET A 1 0.91 26.80 3.68
C MET A 1 1.58 27.19 4.99
N LYS A 2 0.95 26.93 6.16
CA LYS A 2 1.64 27.11 7.46
C LYS A 2 2.81 26.14 7.53
N LYS A 3 3.94 26.58 8.11
CA LYS A 3 5.21 25.79 8.17
C LYS A 3 5.04 24.29 8.55
N PRO A 4 4.19 23.90 9.55
CA PRO A 4 3.98 22.50 9.88
C PRO A 4 3.38 21.67 8.74
N ALA A 5 2.36 22.16 8.03
CA ALA A 5 1.72 21.43 6.93
C ALA A 5 2.66 21.22 5.73
N LEU A 6 3.58 22.18 5.48
CA LEU A 6 4.60 22.02 4.45
C LEU A 6 5.60 20.90 4.79
N ARG A 7 6.04 20.83 6.07
CA ARG A 7 6.93 19.75 6.54
C ARG A 7 6.27 18.38 6.45
N CYS A 8 4.96 18.31 6.79
CA CYS A 8 4.18 17.08 6.64
C CYS A 8 4.04 16.67 5.16
N ALA A 9 3.79 17.63 4.25
CA ALA A 9 3.71 17.36 2.82
C ALA A 9 5.06 16.90 2.24
N LEU A 10 6.17 17.50 2.69
CA LEU A 10 7.51 17.08 2.32
C LEU A 10 7.79 15.64 2.76
N PHE A 11 7.47 15.29 4.02
CA PHE A 11 7.62 13.92 4.51
C PHE A 11 6.81 12.93 3.66
N MET A 12 5.54 13.25 3.35
CA MET A 12 4.71 12.42 2.48
C MET A 12 5.31 12.26 1.09
N ALA A 13 5.79 13.34 0.49
CA ALA A 13 6.44 13.28 -0.81
C ALA A 13 7.67 12.36 -0.79
N LEU A 14 8.55 12.52 0.20
CA LEU A 14 9.76 11.72 0.33
C LEU A 14 9.46 10.24 0.62
N TYR A 15 8.47 9.94 1.49
CA TYR A 15 8.04 8.57 1.77
C TYR A 15 7.50 7.88 0.52
N TYR A 16 6.56 8.52 -0.17
CA TYR A 16 5.96 7.91 -1.36
C TYR A 16 6.92 7.86 -2.54
N GLY A 17 7.87 8.79 -2.64
CA GLY A 17 8.96 8.72 -3.60
C GLY A 17 9.89 7.52 -3.33
N ALA A 18 10.29 7.30 -2.08
CA ALA A 18 11.09 6.13 -1.68
C ALA A 18 10.33 4.81 -1.96
N ASN A 19 9.02 4.80 -1.64
CA ASN A 19 8.16 3.66 -1.87
C ASN A 19 8.00 3.33 -3.36
N ALA A 20 7.93 4.33 -4.24
CA ALA A 20 7.86 4.17 -5.68
C ALA A 20 9.11 3.45 -6.24
N VAL A 21 10.29 3.79 -5.72
CA VAL A 21 11.53 3.11 -6.10
C VAL A 21 11.57 1.69 -5.56
N TYR A 22 11.33 1.49 -4.27
CA TYR A 22 11.43 0.18 -3.64
C TYR A 22 10.33 -0.78 -4.13
N GLN A 23 9.06 -0.49 -3.87
CA GLN A 23 7.97 -1.41 -4.22
C GLN A 23 7.79 -1.57 -5.74
N GLY A 24 8.05 -0.52 -6.50
CA GLY A 24 7.92 -0.58 -7.95
C GLY A 24 8.92 -1.53 -8.62
N TYR A 25 10.10 -1.71 -8.04
CA TYR A 25 11.20 -2.37 -8.74
C TYR A 25 11.87 -3.51 -7.97
N ILE A 26 11.52 -3.78 -6.71
CA ILE A 26 12.14 -4.82 -5.88
C ILE A 26 12.06 -6.23 -6.50
N SER A 27 10.93 -6.59 -7.11
CA SER A 27 10.77 -7.89 -7.77
C SER A 27 11.69 -8.03 -8.98
N LYS A 28 11.93 -6.96 -9.73
CA LYS A 28 12.90 -6.93 -10.83
C LYS A 28 14.33 -7.02 -10.34
N PHE A 29 14.66 -6.38 -9.23
CA PHE A 29 15.96 -6.52 -8.58
C PHE A 29 16.25 -7.99 -8.23
N TYR A 30 15.32 -8.67 -7.56
CA TYR A 30 15.49 -10.10 -7.23
C TYR A 30 15.61 -10.97 -8.47
N GLN A 31 14.76 -10.76 -9.48
CA GLN A 31 14.83 -11.51 -10.73
C GLN A 31 16.18 -11.32 -11.44
N GLN A 32 16.67 -10.09 -11.54
CA GLN A 32 17.97 -9.78 -12.17
C GLN A 32 19.16 -10.31 -11.34
N SER A 33 18.95 -10.53 -10.05
CA SER A 33 19.94 -11.18 -9.16
C SER A 33 19.93 -12.71 -9.25
N GLY A 34 19.16 -13.28 -10.21
CA GLY A 34 19.09 -14.73 -10.45
C GLY A 34 18.09 -15.47 -9.56
N ILE A 35 17.21 -14.75 -8.85
CA ILE A 35 16.19 -15.35 -7.98
C ILE A 35 14.90 -15.55 -8.77
N SER A 36 14.39 -16.77 -8.80
CA SER A 36 13.17 -17.14 -9.52
C SER A 36 12.37 -18.21 -8.77
N GLY A 37 11.20 -18.56 -9.29
CA GLY A 37 10.36 -19.63 -8.75
C GLY A 37 9.96 -19.41 -7.29
N SER A 38 9.95 -20.47 -6.50
CA SER A 38 9.54 -20.45 -5.10
C SER A 38 10.39 -19.53 -4.23
N ARG A 39 11.69 -19.39 -4.53
CA ARG A 39 12.58 -18.47 -3.80
C ARG A 39 12.16 -17.01 -3.98
N LEU A 40 11.74 -16.62 -5.17
CA LEU A 40 11.22 -15.28 -5.45
C LEU A 40 9.91 -15.04 -4.68
N ILE A 41 9.01 -16.01 -4.65
CA ILE A 41 7.75 -15.93 -3.89
C ILE A 41 8.05 -15.67 -2.41
N LEU A 42 8.98 -16.41 -1.81
CA LEU A 42 9.34 -16.27 -0.40
C LEU A 42 9.95 -14.90 -0.09
N LEU A 43 10.77 -14.33 -0.98
CA LEU A 43 11.28 -12.96 -0.82
C LEU A 43 10.17 -11.92 -0.90
N LEU A 44 9.27 -12.03 -1.88
CA LEU A 44 8.19 -11.06 -2.07
C LEU A 44 7.15 -11.12 -0.95
N VAL A 45 6.90 -12.30 -0.37
CA VAL A 45 5.95 -12.47 0.73
C VAL A 45 6.51 -12.01 2.08
N SER A 46 7.83 -11.99 2.25
CA SER A 46 8.46 -11.60 3.53
C SER A 46 8.03 -10.22 4.00
N PHE A 47 7.87 -9.27 3.07
CA PHE A 47 7.48 -7.90 3.39
C PHE A 47 6.06 -7.80 3.98
N PRO A 48 4.96 -8.22 3.32
CA PRO A 48 3.63 -8.16 3.90
C PRO A 48 3.48 -9.10 5.11
N LEU A 49 4.14 -10.26 5.12
CA LEU A 49 4.07 -11.22 6.22
C LEU A 49 4.66 -10.62 7.51
N LEU A 50 5.87 -10.09 7.46
CA LEU A 50 6.52 -9.52 8.63
C LEU A 50 5.91 -8.18 9.05
N SER A 51 5.24 -7.47 8.15
CA SER A 51 4.49 -6.26 8.50
C SER A 51 3.38 -6.51 9.51
N ILE A 52 2.82 -7.72 9.57
CA ILE A 52 1.77 -8.12 10.52
C ILE A 52 2.30 -8.01 11.97
N LEU A 53 3.55 -8.37 12.18
CA LEU A 53 4.19 -8.32 13.50
C LEU A 53 4.87 -6.99 13.77
N SER A 54 5.56 -6.43 12.78
CA SER A 54 6.37 -5.23 12.95
C SER A 54 5.54 -3.98 13.21
N GLN A 55 4.39 -3.81 12.54
CA GLN A 55 3.55 -2.61 12.72
C GLN A 55 2.98 -2.47 14.14
N PRO A 56 2.37 -3.50 14.76
CA PRO A 56 1.94 -3.42 16.15
C PRO A 56 3.08 -3.19 17.12
N LEU A 57 4.23 -3.84 16.88
CA LEU A 57 5.41 -3.73 17.73
C LEU A 57 5.95 -2.30 17.77
N TRP A 58 6.16 -1.70 16.60
CA TRP A 58 6.65 -0.32 16.50
C TRP A 58 5.61 0.72 16.92
N GLY A 59 4.32 0.47 16.69
CA GLY A 59 3.25 1.29 17.24
C GLY A 59 3.29 1.32 18.76
N TRP A 60 3.39 0.15 19.39
CA TRP A 60 3.52 0.01 20.84
C TRP A 60 4.80 0.67 21.40
N ALA A 61 5.94 0.48 20.74
CA ALA A 61 7.20 1.11 21.12
C ALA A 61 7.12 2.64 21.01
N SER A 62 6.56 3.16 19.91
CA SER A 62 6.37 4.58 19.67
C SER A 62 5.57 5.27 20.77
N ASP A 63 4.50 4.62 21.23
CA ASP A 63 3.63 5.19 22.26
C ASP A 63 4.33 5.31 23.62
N ARG A 64 5.33 4.45 23.90
CA ARG A 64 6.12 4.45 25.14
C ARG A 64 7.33 5.37 25.11
N MET A 65 7.76 5.81 23.94
CA MET A 65 8.89 6.72 23.83
C MET A 65 8.49 8.14 24.27
N PRO A 66 9.39 8.90 24.91
CA PRO A 66 9.12 10.30 25.28
C PRO A 66 8.69 11.16 24.11
N ARG A 67 9.26 10.89 22.94
CA ARG A 67 8.89 11.51 21.66
C ARG A 67 8.61 10.41 20.63
N ARG A 68 7.41 10.41 20.07
CA ARG A 68 6.98 9.43 19.04
C ARG A 68 7.81 9.50 17.76
N ASN A 69 8.38 10.67 17.46
CA ASN A 69 9.28 10.85 16.31
C ASN A 69 10.52 9.94 16.37
N VAL A 70 10.98 9.56 17.58
CA VAL A 70 12.15 8.68 17.74
C VAL A 70 11.92 7.31 17.11
N ALA A 71 10.73 6.72 17.30
CA ALA A 71 10.40 5.45 16.65
C ALA A 71 10.44 5.54 15.12
N LEU A 72 9.91 6.65 14.55
CA LEU A 72 9.99 6.90 13.11
C LEU A 72 11.45 7.04 12.64
N LEU A 73 12.26 7.78 13.35
CA LEU A 73 13.68 7.96 13.01
C LEU A 73 14.46 6.65 13.07
N ILE A 74 14.20 5.79 14.09
CA ILE A 74 14.83 4.49 14.17
C ILE A 74 14.41 3.61 12.99
N THR A 75 13.12 3.57 12.66
CA THR A 75 12.62 2.70 11.57
C THR A 75 13.13 3.14 10.19
N VAL A 76 13.18 4.43 9.90
CA VAL A 76 13.78 4.96 8.66
C VAL A 76 15.28 4.77 8.68
N GLY A 77 15.96 5.14 9.78
CA GLY A 77 17.42 5.07 9.91
C GLY A 77 17.97 3.64 9.76
N ALA A 78 17.32 2.65 10.39
CA ALA A 78 17.69 1.24 10.24
C ALA A 78 17.44 0.70 8.83
N SER A 79 16.45 1.23 8.12
CA SER A 79 16.12 0.80 6.76
C SER A 79 17.18 1.18 5.73
N ILE A 80 17.92 2.27 5.94
CA ILE A 80 18.95 2.76 5.00
C ILE A 80 20.11 1.75 4.85
N PRO A 81 20.84 1.38 5.94
CA PRO A 81 21.94 0.43 5.83
C PRO A 81 21.49 -0.95 5.38
N LEU A 82 20.25 -1.36 5.70
CA LEU A 82 19.70 -2.63 5.23
C LEU A 82 19.49 -2.65 3.71
N LEU A 83 19.04 -1.54 3.10
CA LEU A 83 18.99 -1.46 1.63
C LEU A 83 20.38 -1.45 1.00
N CYS A 84 21.34 -0.72 1.57
CA CYS A 84 22.73 -0.76 1.10
C CYS A 84 23.28 -2.20 1.18
N LEU A 85 23.04 -2.87 2.30
CA LEU A 85 23.46 -4.27 2.49
C LEU A 85 22.75 -5.20 1.49
N LEU A 86 21.46 -5.00 1.20
CA LEU A 86 20.73 -5.76 0.18
C LEU A 86 21.40 -5.64 -1.20
N GLY A 87 21.86 -4.44 -1.56
CA GLY A 87 22.58 -4.19 -2.82
C GLY A 87 23.92 -4.92 -2.92
N LEU A 88 24.55 -5.22 -1.78
CA LEU A 88 25.81 -5.97 -1.70
C LEU A 88 25.62 -7.49 -1.67
N MET A 89 24.42 -7.98 -1.33
CA MET A 89 24.19 -9.40 -1.16
C MET A 89 24.26 -10.15 -2.48
N LYS A 90 24.98 -11.28 -2.43
CA LYS A 90 25.05 -12.25 -3.51
C LYS A 90 24.35 -13.55 -3.04
N GLY A 91 23.43 -14.04 -3.85
CA GLY A 91 22.71 -15.27 -3.56
C GLY A 91 21.48 -15.10 -2.65
N TYR A 92 20.66 -16.15 -2.62
CA TYR A 92 19.33 -16.15 -2.00
C TYR A 92 19.35 -15.94 -0.48
N ALA A 93 20.22 -16.66 0.24
CA ALA A 93 20.20 -16.64 1.72
C ALA A 93 20.48 -15.24 2.28
N GLY A 94 21.53 -14.57 1.77
CA GLY A 94 21.85 -13.20 2.19
C GLY A 94 20.72 -12.22 1.89
N MET A 95 20.13 -12.30 0.67
CA MET A 95 19.00 -11.46 0.30
C MET A 95 17.78 -11.75 1.18
N ALA A 96 17.51 -13.00 1.54
CA ALA A 96 16.39 -13.37 2.39
C ALA A 96 16.54 -12.79 3.81
N ILE A 97 17.70 -12.95 4.42
CA ILE A 97 17.97 -12.44 5.76
C ILE A 97 17.81 -10.91 5.79
N VAL A 98 18.45 -10.21 4.84
CA VAL A 98 18.40 -8.74 4.80
C VAL A 98 17.00 -8.24 4.48
N SER A 99 16.27 -8.90 3.57
CA SER A 99 14.87 -8.54 3.26
C SER A 99 13.93 -8.75 4.44
N CYS A 100 14.11 -9.83 5.21
CA CYS A 100 13.35 -10.05 6.45
C CYS A 100 13.68 -8.98 7.50
N LEU A 101 14.95 -8.63 7.69
CA LEU A 101 15.33 -7.55 8.60
C LEU A 101 14.75 -6.21 8.16
N PHE A 102 14.81 -5.87 6.87
CA PHE A 102 14.20 -4.67 6.31
C PHE A 102 12.69 -4.62 6.54
N ALA A 103 12.01 -5.76 6.41
CA ALA A 103 10.57 -5.89 6.63
C ALA A 103 10.16 -5.74 8.12
N LEU A 104 11.10 -5.76 9.06
CA LEU A 104 10.83 -5.44 10.47
C LEU A 104 10.79 -3.93 10.76
N PHE A 105 11.37 -3.10 9.88
CA PHE A 105 11.47 -1.65 10.09
C PHE A 105 10.63 -0.85 9.08
N TYR A 106 10.83 -1.04 7.79
CA TYR A 106 10.28 -0.16 6.77
C TYR A 106 8.75 -0.14 6.68
N PRO A 107 7.99 -1.25 6.84
CA PRO A 107 6.51 -1.21 6.79
C PRO A 107 5.88 -0.32 7.85
N CYS A 108 6.61 -0.01 8.93
CA CYS A 108 6.14 0.80 10.05
C CYS A 108 6.25 2.30 9.78
N VAL A 109 7.07 2.70 8.80
CA VAL A 109 7.35 4.11 8.49
C VAL A 109 6.08 4.86 8.12
N GLN A 110 5.22 4.26 7.30
CA GLN A 110 3.96 4.88 6.88
C GLN A 110 3.00 5.11 8.06
N PRO A 111 2.57 4.09 8.82
CA PRO A 111 1.61 4.28 9.90
C PRO A 111 2.15 5.18 11.03
N LEU A 112 3.46 5.13 11.32
CA LEU A 112 4.09 6.05 12.27
C LEU A 112 4.06 7.48 11.76
N GLY A 113 4.44 7.71 10.49
CA GLY A 113 4.40 9.02 9.84
C GLY A 113 2.98 9.59 9.77
N ASP A 114 2.01 8.78 9.32
CA ASP A 114 0.60 9.17 9.25
C ASP A 114 0.05 9.62 10.61
N SER A 115 0.39 8.87 11.67
CA SER A 115 -0.01 9.20 13.04
C SER A 115 0.55 10.56 13.51
N LEU A 116 1.84 10.82 13.24
CA LEU A 116 2.49 12.09 13.60
C LEU A 116 1.90 13.26 12.79
N ILE A 117 1.64 13.05 11.51
CA ILE A 117 1.05 14.06 10.63
C ILE A 117 -0.38 14.39 11.06
N LEU A 118 -1.21 13.38 11.30
CA LEU A 118 -2.59 13.60 11.77
C LEU A 118 -2.62 14.39 13.07
N GLN A 119 -1.72 14.08 14.01
CA GLN A 119 -1.59 14.83 15.25
C GLN A 119 -1.12 16.29 14.99
N SER A 120 -0.14 16.48 14.10
CA SER A 120 0.38 17.81 13.75
C SER A 120 -0.63 18.71 13.01
N LEU A 121 -1.63 18.10 12.37
CA LEU A 121 -2.67 18.80 11.61
C LEU A 121 -3.96 19.04 12.39
N GLN A 122 -4.08 18.60 13.65
CA GLN A 122 -5.33 18.76 14.44
C GLN A 122 -5.81 20.21 14.53
N GLU A 123 -4.88 21.17 14.64
CA GLU A 123 -5.18 22.60 14.70
C GLU A 123 -4.95 23.33 13.37
N SER A 124 -4.71 22.58 12.29
CA SER A 124 -4.43 23.15 10.97
C SER A 124 -5.69 23.25 10.13
N PRO A 125 -5.92 24.37 9.41
CA PRO A 125 -7.00 24.47 8.44
C PRO A 125 -6.78 23.60 7.20
N ILE A 126 -5.61 22.96 7.07
CA ILE A 126 -5.24 22.15 5.91
C ILE A 126 -5.60 20.70 6.22
N PRO A 127 -6.55 20.08 5.46
CA PRO A 127 -6.93 18.71 5.69
C PRO A 127 -5.79 17.73 5.30
N TYR A 128 -5.73 16.60 6.00
CA TYR A 128 -4.78 15.51 5.74
C TYR A 128 -4.75 15.09 4.26
N GLY A 129 -5.90 15.05 3.58
CA GLY A 129 -5.98 14.67 2.17
C GLY A 129 -5.13 15.56 1.24
N ARG A 130 -5.05 16.87 1.50
CA ARG A 130 -4.18 17.79 0.72
C ARG A 130 -2.70 17.51 0.96
N VAL A 131 -2.32 17.18 2.18
CA VAL A 131 -0.94 16.79 2.52
C VAL A 131 -0.59 15.45 1.86
N ARG A 132 -1.54 14.52 1.85
CA ARG A 132 -1.41 13.18 1.23
C ARG A 132 -1.26 13.24 -0.29
N LEU A 133 -1.86 14.24 -0.97
CA LEU A 133 -1.70 14.45 -2.42
C LEU A 133 -0.24 14.65 -2.82
N ALA A 134 0.58 15.32 -1.98
CA ALA A 134 2.01 15.46 -2.24
C ALA A 134 2.72 14.10 -2.39
N GLY A 135 2.24 13.10 -1.64
CA GLY A 135 2.72 11.72 -1.77
C GLY A 135 2.37 11.08 -3.11
N SER A 136 1.11 11.21 -3.58
CA SER A 136 0.70 10.63 -4.88
C SER A 136 1.44 11.29 -6.05
N VAL A 137 1.62 12.61 -6.02
CA VAL A 137 2.39 13.33 -7.03
C VAL A 137 3.85 12.87 -7.03
N SER A 138 4.46 12.77 -5.85
CA SER A 138 5.86 12.32 -5.72
C SER A 138 6.01 10.86 -6.15
N TYR A 139 5.06 9.98 -5.77
CA TYR A 139 5.06 8.59 -6.24
C TYR A 139 5.07 8.51 -7.77
N ALA A 140 4.20 9.28 -8.44
CA ALA A 140 4.11 9.32 -9.88
C ALA A 140 5.43 9.77 -10.53
N LEU A 141 5.99 10.90 -10.07
CA LEU A 141 7.22 11.46 -10.62
C LEU A 141 8.44 10.59 -10.33
N CYS A 142 8.56 10.08 -9.10
CA CYS A 142 9.67 9.21 -8.72
C CYS A 142 9.60 7.84 -9.41
N SER A 143 8.40 7.30 -9.67
CA SER A 143 8.24 6.08 -10.46
C SER A 143 8.75 6.25 -11.88
N LEU A 144 8.42 7.39 -12.51
CA LEU A 144 8.88 7.72 -13.85
C LEU A 144 10.40 7.89 -13.88
N ALA A 145 10.95 8.68 -12.96
CA ALA A 145 12.39 8.88 -12.84
C ALA A 145 13.13 7.57 -12.56
N ALA A 146 12.62 6.74 -11.66
CA ALA A 146 13.19 5.42 -11.37
C ALA A 146 13.18 4.51 -12.60
N GLY A 147 12.08 4.50 -13.36
CA GLY A 147 11.99 3.73 -14.61
C GLY A 147 13.01 4.15 -15.64
N ALA A 148 13.23 5.45 -15.79
CA ALA A 148 14.22 6.01 -16.71
C ALA A 148 15.66 5.73 -16.25
N LEU A 149 15.97 5.96 -14.98
CA LEU A 149 17.32 5.82 -14.41
C LEU A 149 17.75 4.36 -14.26
N LEU A 150 16.86 3.49 -13.80
CA LEU A 150 17.15 2.06 -13.67
C LEU A 150 17.26 1.41 -15.06
N GLY A 151 16.47 1.88 -16.04
CA GLY A 151 16.54 1.40 -17.41
C GLY A 151 16.44 -0.12 -17.49
N ARG A 152 17.59 -0.78 -17.72
CA ARG A 152 17.74 -2.24 -17.70
C ARG A 152 18.54 -2.76 -16.51
N ASN A 153 19.16 -1.87 -15.72
CA ASN A 153 20.00 -2.23 -14.58
C ASN A 153 19.29 -2.09 -13.25
N TYR A 154 18.45 -3.06 -12.92
CA TYR A 154 17.69 -3.07 -11.65
C TYR A 154 18.57 -3.35 -10.42
N ARG A 155 19.83 -3.74 -10.58
CA ARG A 155 20.79 -3.90 -9.46
C ARG A 155 21.10 -2.58 -8.77
N ALA A 156 20.86 -1.44 -9.45
CA ALA A 156 21.00 -0.10 -8.85
C ALA A 156 19.83 0.28 -7.93
N MET A 157 18.71 -0.47 -7.95
CA MET A 157 17.49 -0.14 -7.20
C MET A 157 17.72 0.02 -5.68
N PRO A 158 18.44 -0.90 -4.97
CA PRO A 158 18.64 -0.75 -3.53
C PRO A 158 19.38 0.53 -3.14
N TRP A 159 20.36 0.92 -3.95
CA TRP A 159 21.14 2.16 -3.74
C TRP A 159 20.29 3.40 -3.96
N MET A 160 19.49 3.40 -5.02
CA MET A 160 18.56 4.50 -5.29
C MET A 160 17.51 4.62 -4.20
N ALA A 161 16.95 3.49 -3.73
CA ALA A 161 15.99 3.46 -2.64
C ALA A 161 16.63 3.91 -1.30
N ALA A 162 17.88 3.50 -1.01
CA ALA A 162 18.61 3.95 0.17
C ALA A 162 18.85 5.47 0.15
N GLY A 163 19.21 6.04 -1.00
CA GLY A 163 19.33 7.48 -1.17
C GLY A 163 18.02 8.22 -0.90
N MET A 164 16.89 7.71 -1.41
CA MET A 164 15.57 8.26 -1.12
C MET A 164 15.19 8.13 0.36
N LEU A 165 15.57 7.03 1.03
CA LEU A 165 15.36 6.88 2.48
C LEU A 165 16.25 7.82 3.29
N ALA A 166 17.47 8.15 2.83
CA ALA A 166 18.31 9.14 3.47
C ALA A 166 17.67 10.55 3.41
N LEU A 167 17.09 10.91 2.25
CA LEU A 167 16.30 12.15 2.13
C LEU A 167 15.06 12.12 3.03
N LEU A 168 14.37 10.98 3.10
CA LEU A 168 13.23 10.79 3.99
C LEU A 168 13.61 10.92 5.47
N PHE A 169 14.79 10.43 5.87
CA PHE A 169 15.31 10.59 7.23
C PHE A 169 15.47 12.07 7.57
N GLY A 170 16.06 12.87 6.65
CA GLY A 170 16.12 14.32 6.78
C GLY A 170 14.74 14.97 6.88
N GLY A 171 13.78 14.54 6.06
CA GLY A 171 12.39 14.99 6.12
C GLY A 171 11.69 14.63 7.45
N ALA A 172 11.99 13.45 8.00
CA ALA A 172 11.45 13.00 9.29
C ALA A 172 11.97 13.82 10.47
N LEU A 173 13.22 14.28 10.41
CA LEU A 173 13.79 15.22 11.41
C LEU A 173 13.06 16.57 11.43
N LEU A 174 12.47 16.99 10.31
CA LEU A 174 11.74 18.25 10.20
C LEU A 174 10.30 18.16 10.73
N LEU A 175 9.77 16.95 10.96
CA LEU A 175 8.43 16.79 11.50
C LEU A 175 8.32 17.39 12.90
N PRO A 176 7.19 18.06 13.23
CA PRO A 176 6.97 18.58 14.57
C PRO A 176 7.08 17.48 15.62
N PRO A 177 7.80 17.71 16.72
CA PRO A 177 7.93 16.72 17.78
C PRO A 177 6.56 16.47 18.42
N GLN A 178 6.22 15.20 18.62
CA GLN A 178 4.98 14.77 19.25
C GLN A 178 5.29 13.97 20.52
N ALA A 179 4.67 14.35 21.62
CA ALA A 179 4.81 13.61 22.88
C ALA A 179 4.17 12.21 22.78
N GLY A 180 4.78 11.24 23.42
CA GLY A 180 4.16 9.94 23.65
C GLY A 180 2.84 10.13 24.40
N ARG A 181 1.81 9.44 23.97
CA ARG A 181 0.55 9.40 24.72
C ARG A 181 0.44 8.01 25.33
N PRO A 182 0.28 7.89 26.64
CA PRO A 182 -0.12 6.63 27.22
C PRO A 182 -1.47 6.26 26.61
N HIS A 183 -1.50 5.23 25.77
CA HIS A 183 -2.76 4.71 25.26
C HIS A 183 -3.54 4.16 26.45
N THR A 184 -4.67 4.75 26.78
CA THR A 184 -5.75 4.07 27.47
C THR A 184 -6.27 2.99 26.52
N ARG A 185 -5.55 1.86 26.48
CA ARG A 185 -5.99 0.69 25.71
C ARG A 185 -7.30 0.23 26.31
N ILE A 186 -8.38 0.35 25.54
CA ILE A 186 -9.61 -0.36 25.88
C ILE A 186 -9.27 -1.86 25.83
N ARG A 187 -9.33 -2.53 26.99
CA ARG A 187 -9.17 -3.98 27.04
C ARG A 187 -10.16 -4.64 26.07
N GLY A 188 -9.66 -5.44 25.12
CA GLY A 188 -10.49 -6.08 24.10
C GLY A 188 -10.90 -5.22 22.92
N GLY A 189 -10.41 -3.97 22.76
CA GLY A 189 -10.80 -3.07 21.67
C GLY A 189 -10.58 -3.64 20.27
N PHE A 190 -9.57 -4.49 20.09
CA PHE A 190 -9.33 -5.21 18.83
C PHE A 190 -10.51 -6.12 18.45
N TRP A 191 -11.00 -6.94 19.38
CA TRP A 191 -12.12 -7.86 19.14
C TRP A 191 -13.47 -7.15 19.01
N GLN A 192 -13.62 -6.00 19.66
CA GLN A 192 -14.84 -5.20 19.57
C GLN A 192 -15.05 -4.62 18.17
N VAL A 193 -13.99 -4.41 17.39
CA VAL A 193 -14.08 -3.97 15.98
C VAL A 193 -14.92 -4.93 15.13
N PHE A 194 -14.79 -6.22 15.36
CA PHE A 194 -15.56 -7.24 14.61
C PHE A 194 -17.06 -7.27 14.96
N ARG A 195 -17.43 -6.63 16.08
CA ARG A 195 -18.84 -6.49 16.49
C ARG A 195 -19.49 -5.20 15.97
N LEU A 196 -18.72 -4.31 15.34
CA LEU A 196 -19.29 -3.11 14.72
C LEU A 196 -20.23 -3.49 13.57
N PRO A 197 -21.32 -2.72 13.35
CA PRO A 197 -22.27 -2.98 12.29
C PRO A 197 -21.56 -3.16 10.94
N HIS A 198 -21.87 -4.23 10.22
CA HIS A 198 -21.34 -4.57 8.90
C HIS A 198 -19.81 -4.61 8.77
N ALA A 199 -19.06 -4.59 9.88
CA ALA A 199 -17.60 -4.63 9.86
C ALA A 199 -17.08 -5.92 9.21
N LEU A 200 -17.67 -7.08 9.53
CA LEU A 200 -17.24 -8.37 8.97
C LEU A 200 -17.39 -8.47 7.45
N PRO A 201 -18.56 -8.18 6.84
CA PRO A 201 -18.67 -8.22 5.38
C PRO A 201 -17.77 -7.18 4.71
N LEU A 202 -17.62 -5.99 5.29
CA LEU A 202 -16.73 -4.96 4.74
C LEU A 202 -15.26 -5.39 4.79
N LEU A 203 -14.80 -5.92 5.93
CA LEU A 203 -13.46 -6.47 6.08
C LEU A 203 -13.25 -7.65 5.11
N GLY A 204 -14.20 -8.57 5.00
CA GLY A 204 -14.13 -9.71 4.09
C GLY A 204 -13.93 -9.29 2.63
N LEU A 205 -14.76 -8.35 2.15
CA LEU A 205 -14.60 -7.80 0.80
C LEU A 205 -13.23 -7.14 0.61
N VAL A 206 -12.84 -6.26 1.54
CA VAL A 206 -11.52 -5.58 1.47
C VAL A 206 -10.39 -6.59 1.50
N MET A 207 -10.47 -7.64 2.30
CA MET A 207 -9.43 -8.67 2.37
C MET A 207 -9.24 -9.38 1.03
N LEU A 208 -10.31 -9.76 0.34
CA LEU A 208 -10.23 -10.41 -0.97
C LEU A 208 -9.64 -9.45 -2.02
N LEU A 209 -10.10 -8.21 -2.07
CA LEU A 209 -9.56 -7.21 -3.00
C LEU A 209 -8.10 -6.86 -2.70
N GLN A 210 -7.71 -6.79 -1.43
CA GLN A 210 -6.31 -6.55 -1.03
C GLN A 210 -5.40 -7.74 -1.29
N ALA A 211 -5.92 -8.98 -1.29
CA ALA A 211 -5.16 -10.12 -1.74
C ALA A 211 -4.76 -9.96 -3.22
N ALA A 212 -5.72 -9.60 -4.07
CA ALA A 212 -5.44 -9.31 -5.48
C ALA A 212 -4.46 -8.15 -5.68
N MET A 213 -4.58 -7.09 -4.87
CA MET A 213 -3.62 -5.97 -4.87
C MET A 213 -2.23 -6.39 -4.39
N GLY A 214 -2.12 -7.33 -3.44
CA GLY A 214 -0.84 -7.89 -2.99
C GLY A 214 -0.09 -8.57 -4.14
N TYR A 215 -0.79 -9.38 -4.93
CA TYR A 215 -0.23 -9.97 -6.14
C TYR A 215 0.20 -8.90 -7.15
N PHE A 216 -0.65 -7.91 -7.42
CA PHE A 216 -0.33 -6.82 -8.33
C PHE A 216 0.97 -6.11 -7.94
N TYR A 217 1.09 -5.62 -6.71
CA TYR A 217 2.29 -4.88 -6.28
C TYR A 217 3.58 -5.71 -6.34
N SER A 218 3.47 -7.02 -6.18
CA SER A 218 4.64 -7.91 -6.20
C SER A 218 5.04 -8.36 -7.60
N TYR A 219 4.07 -8.57 -8.50
CA TYR A 219 4.32 -9.22 -9.79
C TYR A 219 4.10 -8.33 -11.01
N PHE A 220 3.50 -7.13 -10.86
CA PHE A 220 3.21 -6.27 -12.01
C PHE A 220 4.46 -5.86 -12.79
N ALA A 221 5.55 -5.50 -12.10
CA ALA A 221 6.80 -5.13 -12.77
C ALA A 221 7.37 -6.30 -13.60
N LEU A 222 7.30 -7.51 -13.05
CA LEU A 222 7.73 -8.73 -13.74
C LEU A 222 6.84 -9.01 -14.96
N HIS A 223 5.53 -8.91 -14.79
CA HIS A 223 4.56 -9.09 -15.88
C HIS A 223 4.75 -8.07 -16.99
N PHE A 224 4.80 -6.79 -16.63
CA PHE A 224 4.96 -5.70 -17.59
C PHE A 224 6.23 -5.84 -18.42
N THR A 225 7.34 -6.17 -17.77
CA THR A 225 8.64 -6.32 -18.48
C THR A 225 8.79 -7.66 -19.21
N SER A 226 7.90 -8.63 -19.01
CA SER A 226 7.80 -9.84 -19.83
C SER A 226 6.98 -9.64 -21.11
N LEU A 227 6.20 -8.57 -21.20
CA LEU A 227 5.47 -8.21 -22.41
C LEU A 227 6.45 -7.81 -23.52
N ASN A 228 6.07 -8.08 -24.78
CA ASN A 228 6.90 -7.78 -25.93
C ASN A 228 7.16 -6.26 -26.04
N GLY A 229 8.41 -5.82 -25.88
CA GLY A 229 8.79 -4.41 -25.84
C GLY A 229 8.63 -3.74 -24.46
N GLY A 230 8.27 -4.46 -23.41
CA GLY A 230 8.22 -3.96 -22.02
C GLY A 230 9.61 -3.53 -21.53
N ARG A 231 9.78 -2.23 -21.22
CA ARG A 231 11.03 -1.65 -20.74
C ARG A 231 10.82 -0.93 -19.42
N GLY A 232 11.88 -0.77 -18.63
CA GLY A 232 11.83 -0.07 -17.34
C GLY A 232 11.27 1.35 -17.43
N ALA A 233 11.62 2.10 -18.48
CA ALA A 233 11.08 3.44 -18.71
C ALA A 233 9.55 3.43 -18.90
N LEU A 234 9.02 2.49 -19.69
CA LEU A 234 7.56 2.33 -19.85
C LEU A 234 6.88 1.86 -18.57
N LEU A 235 7.55 1.03 -17.76
CA LEU A 235 7.05 0.64 -16.44
C LEU A 235 6.88 1.85 -15.51
N GLY A 236 7.81 2.83 -15.57
CA GLY A 236 7.67 4.11 -14.86
C GLY A 236 6.41 4.87 -15.27
N TRP A 237 6.11 4.93 -16.58
CA TRP A 237 4.85 5.50 -17.09
C TRP A 237 3.60 4.75 -16.58
N ALA A 238 3.66 3.41 -16.51
CA ALA A 238 2.56 2.62 -15.98
C ALA A 238 2.23 3.00 -14.52
N TYR A 239 3.24 3.15 -13.69
CA TYR A 239 3.06 3.59 -12.30
C TYR A 239 2.60 5.05 -12.20
N LEU A 240 3.12 5.94 -13.07
CA LEU A 240 2.66 7.33 -13.13
C LEU A 240 1.17 7.39 -13.47
N ILE A 241 0.71 6.70 -14.52
CA ILE A 241 -0.70 6.68 -14.93
C ILE A 241 -1.56 6.11 -13.79
N GLY A 242 -1.13 5.01 -13.16
CA GLY A 242 -1.82 4.43 -12.03
C GLY A 242 -1.99 5.41 -10.87
N SER A 243 -0.91 6.07 -10.45
CA SER A 243 -0.97 7.04 -9.36
C SER A 243 -1.72 8.32 -9.73
N ALA A 244 -1.59 8.81 -10.97
CA ALA A 244 -2.36 9.96 -11.46
C ALA A 244 -3.86 9.67 -11.49
N SER A 245 -4.27 8.44 -11.81
CA SER A 245 -5.67 8.01 -11.80
C SER A 245 -6.32 8.05 -10.42
N GLU A 246 -5.54 8.11 -9.34
CA GLU A 246 -6.02 8.25 -7.97
C GLU A 246 -6.54 9.67 -7.66
N ILE A 247 -5.95 10.68 -8.29
CA ILE A 247 -6.17 12.10 -7.96
C ILE A 247 -7.65 12.50 -8.01
N PRO A 248 -8.43 12.20 -9.06
CA PRO A 248 -9.84 12.55 -9.11
C PRO A 248 -10.64 11.96 -7.94
N PHE A 249 -10.34 10.72 -7.57
CA PHE A 249 -11.05 10.03 -6.49
C PHE A 249 -10.64 10.53 -5.10
N LEU A 250 -9.39 10.96 -4.93
CA LEU A 250 -8.95 11.62 -3.70
C LEU A 250 -9.61 12.99 -3.51
N LEU A 251 -9.81 13.75 -4.60
CA LEU A 251 -10.45 15.07 -4.55
C LEU A 251 -11.98 15.00 -4.41
N LEU A 252 -12.60 14.03 -5.08
CA LEU A 252 -14.06 13.89 -5.13
C LEU A 252 -14.60 12.86 -4.14
N GLY A 253 -13.73 12.17 -3.40
CA GLY A 253 -14.09 11.02 -2.57
C GLY A 253 -15.15 11.30 -1.53
N ASP A 254 -15.17 12.51 -0.94
CA ASP A 254 -16.20 12.92 0.00
C ASP A 254 -17.57 13.00 -0.69
N ARG A 255 -17.65 13.70 -1.83
CA ARG A 255 -18.88 13.84 -2.61
C ARG A 255 -19.39 12.51 -3.15
N LEU A 256 -18.49 11.65 -3.62
CA LEU A 256 -18.85 10.32 -4.12
C LEU A 256 -19.41 9.45 -3.00
N PHE A 257 -18.76 9.45 -1.83
CA PHE A 257 -19.21 8.68 -0.67
C PHE A 257 -20.59 9.14 -0.18
N ASP A 258 -20.80 10.44 -0.08
CA ASP A 258 -22.08 11.00 0.40
C ASP A 258 -23.20 10.80 -0.64
N ARG A 259 -22.90 10.80 -1.95
CA ARG A 259 -23.90 10.62 -3.01
C ARG A 259 -24.28 9.15 -3.23
N PHE A 260 -23.30 8.23 -3.28
CA PHE A 260 -23.52 6.85 -3.69
C PHE A 260 -23.50 5.85 -2.53
N GLY A 261 -22.96 6.26 -1.37
CA GLY A 261 -22.77 5.40 -0.20
C GLY A 261 -21.62 4.42 -0.33
N ALA A 262 -21.14 3.92 0.81
CA ALA A 262 -20.00 3.01 0.85
C ALA A 262 -20.26 1.70 0.10
N GLY A 263 -21.46 1.11 0.24
CA GLY A 263 -21.79 -0.18 -0.33
C GLY A 263 -21.66 -0.20 -1.86
N ARG A 264 -22.31 0.73 -2.56
CA ARG A 264 -22.24 0.82 -4.03
C ARG A 264 -20.84 1.12 -4.53
N LEU A 265 -20.13 2.04 -3.85
CA LEU A 265 -18.76 2.37 -4.24
C LEU A 265 -17.80 1.19 -4.04
N MET A 266 -17.97 0.38 -3.00
CA MET A 266 -17.19 -0.83 -2.79
C MET A 266 -17.44 -1.87 -3.89
N LEU A 267 -18.67 -2.04 -4.36
CA LEU A 267 -18.99 -2.92 -5.49
C LEU A 267 -18.41 -2.40 -6.81
N VAL A 268 -18.49 -1.08 -7.05
CA VAL A 268 -17.84 -0.45 -8.21
C VAL A 268 -16.32 -0.67 -8.18
N SER A 269 -15.71 -0.52 -7.02
CA SER A 269 -14.28 -0.81 -6.83
C SER A 269 -13.94 -2.28 -7.12
N ALA A 270 -14.74 -3.23 -6.63
CA ALA A 270 -14.56 -4.65 -6.89
C ALA A 270 -14.70 -4.97 -8.39
N ALA A 271 -15.72 -4.40 -9.06
CA ALA A 271 -15.91 -4.54 -10.50
C ALA A 271 -14.73 -3.95 -11.31
N ALA A 272 -14.24 -2.76 -10.91
CA ALA A 272 -13.10 -2.13 -11.55
C ALA A 272 -11.81 -2.97 -11.39
N LEU A 273 -11.57 -3.56 -10.21
CA LEU A 273 -10.43 -4.45 -10.00
C LEU A 273 -10.57 -5.75 -10.79
N THR A 274 -11.78 -6.34 -10.84
CA THR A 274 -12.04 -7.53 -11.66
C THR A 274 -11.73 -7.28 -13.12
N LEU A 275 -12.25 -6.17 -13.68
CA LEU A 275 -11.97 -5.76 -15.06
C LEU A 275 -10.48 -5.50 -15.27
N ARG A 276 -9.85 -4.75 -14.39
CA ARG A 276 -8.42 -4.40 -14.48
C ARG A 276 -7.54 -5.64 -14.51
N PHE A 277 -7.75 -6.57 -13.59
CA PHE A 277 -6.95 -7.80 -13.54
C PHE A 277 -7.26 -8.73 -14.71
N GLY A 278 -8.51 -8.77 -15.18
CA GLY A 278 -8.88 -9.51 -16.40
C GLY A 278 -8.14 -8.99 -17.62
N LEU A 279 -8.11 -7.68 -17.79
CA LEU A 279 -7.35 -7.06 -18.87
C LEU A 279 -5.84 -7.30 -18.71
N LEU A 280 -5.28 -7.24 -17.49
CA LEU A 280 -3.86 -7.55 -17.24
C LEU A 280 -3.53 -9.02 -17.47
N ALA A 281 -4.44 -9.95 -17.22
CA ALA A 281 -4.22 -11.37 -17.49
C ALA A 281 -4.10 -11.67 -19.01
N LEU A 282 -4.80 -10.90 -19.84
CA LEU A 282 -4.91 -11.11 -21.29
C LEU A 282 -3.97 -10.22 -22.10
N VAL A 283 -3.46 -9.14 -21.51
CA VAL A 283 -2.65 -8.14 -22.22
C VAL A 283 -1.35 -8.72 -22.74
N ARG A 284 -1.00 -8.36 -23.97
CA ARG A 284 0.26 -8.72 -24.64
C ARG A 284 1.11 -7.51 -25.02
N SER A 285 0.49 -6.32 -25.07
CA SER A 285 1.16 -5.08 -25.43
C SER A 285 1.44 -4.21 -24.20
N PRO A 286 2.66 -3.68 -24.02
CA PRO A 286 2.96 -2.75 -22.94
C PRO A 286 2.14 -1.46 -23.03
N ILE A 287 1.80 -0.99 -24.24
CA ILE A 287 0.98 0.21 -24.42
C ILE A 287 -0.44 -0.03 -23.90
N ALA A 288 -1.04 -1.18 -24.21
CA ALA A 288 -2.34 -1.54 -23.64
C ALA A 288 -2.26 -1.69 -22.10
N ALA A 289 -1.17 -2.24 -21.59
CA ALA A 289 -0.93 -2.33 -20.12
C ALA A 289 -0.84 -0.95 -19.46
N LEU A 290 -0.32 0.08 -20.15
CA LEU A 290 -0.35 1.48 -19.67
C LEU A 290 -1.79 1.99 -19.54
N ALA A 291 -2.62 1.83 -20.57
CA ALA A 291 -4.01 2.27 -20.55
C ALA A 291 -4.82 1.61 -19.42
N ILE A 292 -4.59 0.33 -19.17
CA ILE A 292 -5.24 -0.43 -18.09
C ILE A 292 -4.96 0.20 -16.71
N GLN A 293 -3.81 0.88 -16.51
CA GLN A 293 -3.49 1.51 -15.23
C GLN A 293 -4.43 2.67 -14.87
N ALA A 294 -5.14 3.25 -15.83
CA ALA A 294 -6.16 4.28 -15.55
C ALA A 294 -7.30 3.76 -14.63
N LEU A 295 -7.55 2.46 -14.60
CA LEU A 295 -8.51 1.83 -13.71
C LEU A 295 -8.03 1.72 -12.24
N HIS A 296 -6.75 2.02 -11.97
CA HIS A 296 -6.17 1.84 -10.63
C HIS A 296 -6.89 2.67 -9.57
N GLY A 297 -7.09 3.96 -9.82
CA GLY A 297 -7.74 4.87 -8.87
C GLY A 297 -9.16 4.44 -8.53
N LEU A 298 -9.94 4.05 -9.53
CA LEU A 298 -11.32 3.58 -9.32
C LEU A 298 -11.36 2.28 -8.49
N GLY A 299 -10.43 1.36 -8.73
CA GLY A 299 -10.37 0.11 -8.00
C GLY A 299 -9.78 0.26 -6.60
N PHE A 300 -8.60 0.85 -6.48
CA PHE A 300 -7.85 0.86 -5.22
C PHE A 300 -8.25 2.01 -4.29
N VAL A 301 -8.24 3.25 -4.79
CA VAL A 301 -8.47 4.43 -3.92
C VAL A 301 -9.90 4.50 -3.44
N VAL A 302 -10.87 4.20 -4.29
CA VAL A 302 -12.29 4.17 -3.90
C VAL A 302 -12.52 3.17 -2.77
N MET A 303 -11.97 1.95 -2.88
CA MET A 303 -12.02 0.95 -1.80
C MET A 303 -11.43 1.49 -0.50
N MET A 304 -10.24 2.10 -0.56
CA MET A 304 -9.54 2.61 0.61
C MET A 304 -10.30 3.74 1.29
N LEU A 305 -10.81 4.70 0.51
CA LEU A 305 -11.60 5.81 1.03
C LEU A 305 -12.91 5.32 1.68
N CYS A 306 -13.61 4.41 1.03
CA CYS A 306 -14.86 3.86 1.55
C CYS A 306 -14.64 3.14 2.88
N MET A 307 -13.59 2.30 2.95
CA MET A 307 -13.25 1.58 4.18
C MET A 307 -12.90 2.54 5.33
N ALA A 308 -11.99 3.50 5.09
CA ALA A 308 -11.55 4.45 6.09
C ALA A 308 -12.71 5.30 6.61
N LYS A 309 -13.56 5.83 5.72
CA LYS A 309 -14.71 6.65 6.07
C LYS A 309 -15.80 5.87 6.80
N TYR A 310 -16.13 4.69 6.31
CA TYR A 310 -17.10 3.85 6.97
C TYR A 310 -16.70 3.57 8.42
N MET A 311 -15.47 3.06 8.61
CA MET A 311 -14.98 2.72 9.95
C MET A 311 -14.87 3.96 10.86
N SER A 312 -14.52 5.13 10.31
CA SER A 312 -14.47 6.37 11.09
C SER A 312 -15.86 6.85 11.57
N ARG A 313 -16.93 6.54 10.81
CA ARG A 313 -18.33 6.88 11.18
C ARG A 313 -18.92 5.88 12.18
N VAL A 314 -18.64 4.58 12.00
CA VAL A 314 -19.25 3.51 12.80
C VAL A 314 -18.50 3.25 14.11
N ALA A 315 -17.15 3.41 14.11
CA ALA A 315 -16.36 3.16 15.28
C ALA A 315 -16.45 4.33 16.29
N PRO A 316 -16.83 4.06 17.55
CA PRO A 316 -16.70 5.03 18.63
C PRO A 316 -15.30 5.62 18.69
N PRO A 317 -15.11 6.88 19.11
CA PRO A 317 -13.79 7.53 19.16
C PRO A 317 -12.69 6.68 19.81
N ALA A 318 -13.05 5.97 20.87
CA ALA A 318 -12.15 5.08 21.60
C ALA A 318 -11.70 3.83 20.82
N LEU A 319 -12.49 3.38 19.82
CA LEU A 319 -12.19 2.19 19.00
C LEU A 319 -11.59 2.53 17.63
N ARG A 320 -11.52 3.79 17.20
CA ARG A 320 -11.02 4.19 15.87
C ARG A 320 -9.60 3.72 15.61
N GLY A 321 -8.71 3.81 16.62
CA GLY A 321 -7.34 3.31 16.51
C GLY A 321 -7.29 1.78 16.34
N SER A 322 -8.09 1.03 17.09
CA SER A 322 -8.21 -0.41 16.96
C SER A 322 -8.79 -0.83 15.61
N ALA A 323 -9.79 -0.09 15.10
CA ALA A 323 -10.37 -0.32 13.78
C ALA A 323 -9.33 -0.12 12.68
N GLN A 324 -8.54 0.95 12.73
CA GLN A 324 -7.46 1.18 11.76
C GLN A 324 -6.39 0.10 11.83
N ALA A 325 -6.03 -0.37 13.02
CA ALA A 325 -5.06 -1.47 13.20
C ALA A 325 -5.58 -2.79 12.60
N VAL A 326 -6.88 -3.12 12.82
CA VAL A 326 -7.51 -4.31 12.21
C VAL A 326 -7.49 -4.22 10.68
N ILE A 327 -7.85 -3.08 10.11
CA ILE A 327 -7.83 -2.86 8.65
C ILE A 327 -6.42 -3.03 8.11
N SER A 328 -5.43 -2.44 8.76
CA SER A 328 -4.03 -2.52 8.31
C SER A 328 -3.51 -3.95 8.38
N MET A 329 -3.73 -4.64 9.49
CA MET A 329 -3.26 -6.01 9.67
C MET A 329 -3.97 -6.99 8.72
N ALA A 330 -5.30 -6.91 8.64
CA ALA A 330 -6.09 -7.80 7.78
C ALA A 330 -5.86 -7.50 6.29
N GLY A 331 -5.96 -6.24 5.87
CA GLY A 331 -5.85 -5.84 4.48
C GLY A 331 -4.41 -5.84 3.96
N TYR A 332 -3.51 -5.10 4.60
CA TYR A 332 -2.14 -4.93 4.07
C TYR A 332 -1.16 -6.05 4.48
N GLY A 333 -1.41 -6.70 5.63
CA GLY A 333 -0.59 -7.81 6.09
C GLY A 333 -1.10 -9.14 5.56
N ILE A 334 -2.14 -9.69 6.21
CA ILE A 334 -2.65 -11.04 5.98
C ILE A 334 -3.08 -11.23 4.53
N SER A 335 -3.95 -10.36 4.02
CA SER A 335 -4.54 -10.52 2.68
C SER A 335 -3.51 -10.43 1.57
N ARG A 336 -2.59 -9.46 1.65
CA ARG A 336 -1.51 -9.34 0.65
C ARG A 336 -0.57 -10.53 0.69
N THR A 337 -0.26 -11.07 1.88
CA THR A 337 0.51 -12.31 2.03
C THR A 337 -0.12 -13.44 1.26
N PHE A 338 -1.43 -13.69 1.46
CA PHE A 338 -2.15 -14.72 0.72
C PHE A 338 -2.16 -14.47 -0.79
N GLY A 339 -2.36 -13.23 -1.23
CA GLY A 339 -2.35 -12.86 -2.64
C GLY A 339 -1.01 -13.14 -3.31
N VAL A 340 0.10 -12.76 -2.66
CA VAL A 340 1.46 -13.03 -3.16
C VAL A 340 1.72 -14.54 -3.23
N LEU A 341 1.36 -15.30 -2.19
CA LEU A 341 1.56 -16.74 -2.14
C LEU A 341 0.73 -17.46 -3.20
N ALA A 342 -0.59 -17.27 -3.20
CA ALA A 342 -1.49 -17.97 -4.10
C ALA A 342 -1.23 -17.60 -5.57
N GLY A 343 -1.15 -16.30 -5.88
CA GLY A 343 -0.87 -15.84 -7.23
C GLY A 343 0.53 -16.24 -7.70
N GLY A 344 1.53 -16.16 -6.83
CA GLY A 344 2.89 -16.58 -7.11
C GLY A 344 3.00 -18.09 -7.37
N PHE A 345 2.32 -18.90 -6.56
CA PHE A 345 2.26 -20.35 -6.75
C PHE A 345 1.64 -20.73 -8.10
N ILE A 346 0.49 -20.14 -8.44
CA ILE A 346 -0.17 -20.39 -9.73
C ILE A 346 0.70 -19.93 -10.90
N SER A 347 1.32 -18.74 -10.79
CA SER A 347 2.22 -18.22 -11.81
C SER A 347 3.42 -19.16 -12.05
N ASN A 348 3.98 -19.69 -10.97
CA ASN A 348 5.13 -20.61 -11.05
C ASN A 348 4.71 -21.97 -11.63
N ARG A 349 3.56 -22.50 -11.22
CA ARG A 349 3.03 -23.79 -11.72
C ARG A 349 2.70 -23.75 -13.21
N LEU A 350 2.09 -22.68 -13.68
CA LEU A 350 1.63 -22.52 -15.07
C LEU A 350 2.66 -21.80 -15.96
N GLY A 351 3.84 -21.42 -15.42
CA GLY A 351 4.89 -20.72 -16.16
C GLY A 351 4.48 -19.35 -16.70
N SER A 352 3.39 -18.75 -16.18
CA SER A 352 2.84 -17.49 -16.66
C SER A 352 2.38 -16.58 -15.53
N ILE A 353 2.92 -15.37 -15.48
CA ILE A 353 2.49 -14.33 -14.52
C ILE A 353 1.04 -13.90 -14.83
N GLY A 354 0.63 -13.93 -16.09
CA GLY A 354 -0.76 -13.68 -16.50
C GLY A 354 -1.75 -14.64 -15.84
N ALA A 355 -1.39 -15.91 -15.64
CA ALA A 355 -2.20 -16.89 -14.94
C ALA A 355 -2.49 -16.49 -13.47
N GLY A 356 -1.49 -15.90 -12.80
CA GLY A 356 -1.69 -15.34 -11.45
C GLY A 356 -2.69 -14.17 -11.45
N PHE A 357 -2.66 -13.29 -12.45
CA PHE A 357 -3.71 -12.28 -12.63
C PHE A 357 -5.08 -12.92 -12.89
N GLY A 358 -5.16 -14.01 -13.65
CA GLY A 358 -6.39 -14.79 -13.84
C GLY A 358 -6.98 -15.30 -12.52
N LEU A 359 -6.14 -15.81 -11.61
CA LEU A 359 -6.60 -16.17 -10.26
C LEU A 359 -7.15 -14.94 -9.52
N MET A 360 -6.49 -13.79 -9.63
CA MET A 360 -6.98 -12.56 -8.97
C MET A 360 -8.30 -12.07 -9.55
N VAL A 361 -8.56 -12.30 -10.84
CA VAL A 361 -9.90 -12.08 -11.44
C VAL A 361 -10.94 -12.94 -10.74
N ALA A 362 -10.68 -14.23 -10.58
CA ALA A 362 -11.61 -15.13 -9.90
C ALA A 362 -11.88 -14.67 -8.46
N VAL A 363 -10.84 -14.29 -7.71
CA VAL A 363 -10.98 -13.78 -6.35
C VAL A 363 -11.83 -12.49 -6.31
N CYS A 364 -11.57 -11.52 -7.18
CA CYS A 364 -12.33 -10.27 -7.22
C CYS A 364 -13.77 -10.48 -7.71
N ALA A 365 -14.01 -11.36 -8.68
CA ALA A 365 -15.33 -11.68 -9.19
C ALA A 365 -16.17 -12.42 -8.14
N LEU A 366 -15.61 -13.42 -7.46
CA LEU A 366 -16.25 -14.11 -6.33
C LEU A 366 -16.56 -13.14 -5.19
N ALA A 367 -15.65 -12.22 -4.90
CA ALA A 367 -15.90 -11.15 -3.92
C ALA A 367 -17.06 -10.25 -4.36
N LEU A 368 -17.07 -9.80 -5.62
CA LEU A 368 -18.15 -8.97 -6.17
C LEU A 368 -19.50 -9.68 -6.09
N ILE A 369 -19.60 -10.92 -6.56
CA ILE A 369 -20.84 -11.70 -6.60
C ILE A 369 -21.31 -12.04 -5.17
N GLY A 370 -20.41 -12.52 -4.32
CA GLY A 370 -20.75 -12.97 -2.96
C GLY A 370 -21.18 -11.83 -2.04
N PHE A 371 -20.58 -10.65 -2.20
CA PHE A 371 -20.90 -9.49 -1.34
C PHE A 371 -21.95 -8.56 -1.94
N ALA A 372 -22.26 -8.62 -3.24
CA ALA A 372 -23.28 -7.77 -3.87
C ALA A 372 -24.64 -7.81 -3.16
N PRO A 373 -25.22 -8.98 -2.79
CA PRO A 373 -26.50 -9.02 -2.10
C PRO A 373 -26.49 -8.28 -0.74
N VAL A 374 -25.36 -8.35 -0.03
CA VAL A 374 -25.20 -7.69 1.27
C VAL A 374 -25.11 -6.17 1.07
N PHE A 375 -24.25 -5.71 0.15
CA PHE A 375 -23.99 -4.29 -0.02
C PHE A 375 -25.09 -3.53 -0.75
N LEU A 376 -25.84 -4.17 -1.64
CA LEU A 376 -27.01 -3.57 -2.30
C LEU A 376 -28.19 -3.37 -1.34
N ARG A 377 -28.30 -4.21 -0.30
CA ARG A 377 -29.36 -4.13 0.72
C ARG A 377 -29.06 -3.19 1.88
N LEU A 378 -27.83 -2.65 1.95
CA LEU A 378 -27.43 -1.73 3.01
C LEU A 378 -27.89 -0.29 2.72
N PRO A 379 -29.07 0.15 3.23
CA PRO A 379 -29.62 1.48 2.95
C PRO A 379 -28.89 2.60 3.71
N VAL A 380 -28.14 2.28 4.74
CA VAL A 380 -27.75 3.20 5.83
C VAL A 380 -26.37 3.83 5.68
N LEU A 381 -25.64 3.52 4.61
CA LEU A 381 -24.32 4.10 4.41
C LEU A 381 -24.36 5.44 3.64
N ASN A 382 -25.56 5.88 3.29
CA ASN A 382 -25.81 7.22 2.76
C ASN A 382 -25.91 8.20 3.92
N GLY A 383 -24.97 9.14 4.01
CA GLY A 383 -24.84 10.09 5.13
C GLY A 383 -25.98 11.10 5.30
N LYS A 384 -27.24 10.65 5.34
CA LYS A 384 -28.42 11.51 5.57
C LYS A 384 -29.21 11.19 6.85
N ASN A 385 -28.75 10.23 7.67
CA ASN A 385 -29.40 9.96 8.96
C ASN A 385 -28.36 9.77 10.06
N SER A 386 -27.90 10.84 10.64
CA SER A 386 -27.47 10.98 12.03
C SER A 386 -27.61 12.43 12.45
#